data_85fc0845abc32b0b98c5f02e07e17eb3
#
_entry.id   85fc0845abc32b0b98c5f02e07e17eb3
#
_cell.length_a   1.000
_cell.length_b   1.000
_cell.length_c   1.000
_cell.angle_alpha   90.00
_cell.angle_beta   90.00
_cell.angle_gamma   90.00
#
_symmetry.space_group_name_H-M   'P 1'
#
loop_
_entity.id
_entity.type
_entity.pdbx_description
1 polymer ?
#
loop_
_entity_poly.entity_id
_entity_poly.type
_entity_poly.pdbx_seq_one_letter_code
_entity_poly.pdbx_strand_id
1 'polypeptide(L)'
;GNALGRMFSSMTTGEAVAQPEYRGTGLLVLEPSFRHFLVLNMENEDIIVDKGMFYCAQGGVAVTPVMQKNVSSALLGGEGIFQMELKGTGLVVLECRVPSSEIDVVELKNETLKVDGNFAVLRSGNIQFTVERSAKTLIGSAVSGEGLVNVYSGTGTVWLAPSIKIYENLDNGSRNLANINMNT
;
A
#
# COMPACT_ATOMS: atom_id res chain seq x y z
N GLY A 1 -9.49 15.22 -18.99
CA GLY A 1 -8.24 14.55 -18.69
C GLY A 1 -8.27 14.05 -17.26
N ASN A 2 -8.16 12.73 -17.05
CA ASN A 2 -8.38 12.07 -15.78
C ASN A 2 -7.40 12.56 -14.71
N ALA A 3 -7.91 13.01 -13.55
CA ALA A 3 -7.13 13.42 -12.38
C ALA A 3 -6.16 12.30 -11.95
N LEU A 4 -6.55 11.02 -12.07
CA LEU A 4 -5.68 9.87 -11.85
C LEU A 4 -4.45 9.86 -12.77
N GLY A 5 -4.59 10.16 -14.05
CA GLY A 5 -3.47 10.18 -15.00
C GLY A 5 -2.43 11.27 -14.66
N ARG A 6 -2.89 12.40 -14.11
CA ARG A 6 -2.00 13.48 -13.65
C ARG A 6 -1.30 13.14 -12.34
N MET A 7 -1.94 12.38 -11.43
CA MET A 7 -1.31 11.84 -10.23
C MET A 7 -0.19 10.85 -10.56
N PHE A 8 -0.38 10.01 -11.58
CA PHE A 8 0.65 9.04 -12.00
C PHE A 8 1.88 9.71 -12.64
N SER A 9 1.71 10.79 -13.40
CA SER A 9 2.85 11.50 -14.01
C SER A 9 3.67 12.26 -12.96
N SER A 10 3.06 12.80 -11.90
CA SER A 10 3.79 13.48 -10.82
C SER A 10 4.60 12.51 -9.94
N MET A 11 4.14 11.25 -9.79
CA MET A 11 4.88 10.23 -9.06
C MET A 11 6.19 9.82 -9.73
N THR A 12 6.28 9.90 -11.06
CA THR A 12 7.51 9.57 -11.80
C THR A 12 8.52 10.72 -11.80
N THR A 13 8.08 11.95 -11.54
CA THR A 13 8.93 13.16 -11.55
C THR A 13 9.38 13.62 -10.16
N GLY A 14 8.94 12.94 -9.09
CA GLY A 14 9.25 13.33 -7.70
C GLY A 14 8.54 14.60 -7.23
N GLU A 15 7.56 15.10 -7.99
CA GLU A 15 6.71 16.20 -7.58
C GLU A 15 5.70 15.73 -6.52
N ALA A 16 5.41 16.60 -5.55
CA ALA A 16 4.40 16.34 -4.53
C ALA A 16 3.06 16.02 -5.19
N VAL A 17 2.43 14.92 -4.79
CA VAL A 17 1.09 14.58 -5.26
C VAL A 17 0.14 15.67 -4.82
N ALA A 18 -0.41 16.42 -5.76
CA ALA A 18 -1.41 17.46 -5.46
C ALA A 18 -2.66 16.76 -4.91
N GLN A 19 -2.88 16.87 -3.60
CA GLN A 19 -4.07 16.38 -2.93
C GLN A 19 -5.04 17.55 -2.73
N PRO A 20 -6.35 17.37 -2.95
CA PRO A 20 -7.33 18.38 -2.63
C PRO A 20 -7.36 18.60 -1.11
N GLU A 21 -7.30 19.86 -0.69
CA GLU A 21 -7.43 20.25 0.70
C GLU A 21 -8.78 20.97 0.90
N TYR A 22 -9.52 20.55 1.92
CA TYR A 22 -10.79 21.13 2.32
C TYR A 22 -10.65 21.84 3.66
N ARG A 23 -10.99 23.13 3.71
CA ARG A 23 -10.95 23.94 4.94
C ARG A 23 -12.29 24.62 5.17
N GLY A 24 -12.80 24.54 6.39
CA GLY A 24 -14.06 25.21 6.77
C GLY A 24 -14.72 24.55 7.96
N THR A 25 -15.93 25.07 8.28
CA THR A 25 -16.81 24.49 9.31
C THR A 25 -18.04 23.93 8.62
N GLY A 26 -18.34 22.65 8.87
CA GLY A 26 -19.48 22.00 8.24
C GLY A 26 -19.28 20.49 8.13
N LEU A 27 -20.13 19.86 7.34
CA LEU A 27 -20.06 18.44 7.02
C LEU A 27 -19.39 18.23 5.65
N LEU A 28 -18.36 17.42 5.61
CA LEU A 28 -17.73 16.97 4.37
C LEU A 28 -18.13 15.51 4.11
N VAL A 29 -18.72 15.26 2.95
CA VAL A 29 -19.03 13.91 2.48
C VAL A 29 -18.11 13.59 1.32
N LEU A 30 -17.32 12.52 1.47
CA LEU A 30 -16.39 12.04 0.45
C LEU A 30 -17.04 10.94 -0.38
N GLU A 31 -16.54 10.73 -1.59
CA GLU A 31 -17.04 9.70 -2.51
C GLU A 31 -16.89 8.30 -1.87
N PRO A 32 -17.95 7.49 -1.85
CA PRO A 32 -17.86 6.16 -1.28
C PRO A 32 -16.97 5.24 -2.12
N SER A 33 -16.28 4.32 -1.45
CA SER A 33 -15.61 3.19 -2.08
C SER A 33 -16.30 1.89 -1.67
N PHE A 34 -16.11 0.83 -2.46
CA PHE A 34 -16.57 -0.53 -2.11
C PHE A 34 -15.50 -1.29 -1.32
N ARG A 35 -14.73 -0.59 -0.48
CA ARG A 35 -13.66 -1.14 0.33
C ARG A 35 -13.93 -0.92 1.81
N HIS A 36 -13.13 -1.54 2.65
CA HIS A 36 -13.15 -1.33 4.08
C HIS A 36 -12.28 -0.13 4.45
N PHE A 37 -12.68 0.60 5.49
CA PHE A 37 -11.92 1.75 5.99
C PHE A 37 -11.21 1.39 7.29
N LEU A 38 -9.93 1.73 7.36
CA LEU A 38 -9.12 1.68 8.58
C LEU A 38 -8.91 3.12 9.05
N VAL A 39 -9.37 3.41 10.26
CA VAL A 39 -9.20 4.74 10.87
C VAL A 39 -8.08 4.65 11.89
N LEU A 40 -7.01 5.41 11.66
CA LEU A 40 -5.84 5.46 12.53
C LEU A 40 -5.74 6.85 13.17
N ASN A 41 -5.41 6.90 14.46
CA ASN A 41 -5.05 8.13 15.15
C ASN A 41 -3.52 8.15 15.32
N MET A 42 -2.85 8.96 14.52
CA MET A 42 -1.40 9.08 14.55
C MET A 42 -0.97 10.10 15.62
N GLU A 43 0.02 9.76 16.44
CA GLU A 43 0.60 10.61 17.49
C GLU A 43 2.09 10.80 17.25
N ASN A 44 2.45 11.74 16.36
CA ASN A 44 3.82 11.96 15.91
C ASN A 44 4.49 10.68 15.37
N GLU A 45 3.72 9.97 14.60
CA GLU A 45 4.12 8.70 14.01
C GLU A 45 4.55 8.84 12.56
N ASP A 46 5.24 7.82 12.08
CA ASP A 46 5.70 7.66 10.71
C ASP A 46 5.28 6.27 10.23
N ILE A 47 4.35 6.22 9.27
CA ILE A 47 3.86 4.98 8.71
C ILE A 47 4.03 4.94 7.20
N ILE A 48 4.31 3.78 6.66
CA ILE A 48 4.37 3.54 5.23
C ILE A 48 3.29 2.55 4.86
N VAL A 49 2.46 2.93 3.90
CA VAL A 49 1.32 2.15 3.43
C VAL A 49 1.44 1.84 1.95
N ASP A 50 0.80 0.78 1.50
CA ASP A 50 0.77 0.41 0.10
C ASP A 50 0.05 1.45 -0.75
N LYS A 51 0.47 1.51 -2.02
CA LYS A 51 -0.13 2.39 -3.01
C LYS A 51 -1.63 2.16 -3.13
N GLY A 52 -2.38 3.26 -3.05
CA GLY A 52 -3.84 3.24 -3.19
C GLY A 52 -4.61 2.96 -1.90
N MET A 53 -3.93 2.82 -0.76
CA MET A 53 -4.59 2.72 0.53
C MET A 53 -4.95 4.09 1.13
N PHE A 54 -4.22 5.14 0.81
CA PHE A 54 -4.53 6.47 1.36
C PHE A 54 -5.88 6.98 0.83
N TYR A 55 -6.79 7.32 1.74
CA TYR A 55 -8.09 7.90 1.41
C TYR A 55 -8.16 9.38 1.82
N CYS A 56 -7.99 9.70 3.09
CA CYS A 56 -7.90 11.07 3.57
C CYS A 56 -7.15 11.17 4.91
N ALA A 57 -6.73 12.37 5.26
CA ALA A 57 -6.11 12.66 6.55
C ALA A 57 -6.42 14.07 7.03
N GLN A 58 -6.29 14.30 8.33
CA GLN A 58 -6.29 15.65 8.91
C GLN A 58 -5.04 16.43 8.52
N GLY A 59 -5.11 17.76 8.50
CA GLY A 59 -4.05 18.64 8.04
C GLY A 59 -2.73 18.60 8.86
N GLY A 60 -2.70 17.89 9.99
CA GLY A 60 -1.49 17.63 10.78
C GLY A 60 -0.64 16.45 10.26
N VAL A 61 -1.12 15.74 9.22
CA VAL A 61 -0.45 14.60 8.61
C VAL A 61 0.08 14.97 7.23
N ALA A 62 1.39 14.90 7.05
CA ALA A 62 2.03 15.01 5.75
C ALA A 62 1.94 13.67 5.00
N VAL A 63 1.63 13.74 3.71
CA VAL A 63 1.47 12.56 2.84
C VAL A 63 2.45 12.68 1.68
N THR A 64 3.39 11.75 1.57
CA THR A 64 4.49 11.81 0.59
C THR A 64 4.62 10.48 -0.14
N PRO A 65 4.70 10.47 -1.48
CA PRO A 65 5.04 9.27 -2.20
C PRO A 65 6.50 8.90 -1.96
N VAL A 66 6.77 7.64 -1.66
CA VAL A 66 8.11 7.11 -1.46
C VAL A 66 8.39 5.97 -2.42
N MET A 67 9.56 6.01 -3.05
CA MET A 67 10.06 4.90 -3.86
C MET A 67 11.04 4.06 -3.04
N GLN A 68 10.78 2.78 -2.94
CA GLN A 68 11.68 1.85 -2.26
C GLN A 68 12.92 1.59 -3.13
N LYS A 69 14.03 2.28 -2.80
CA LYS A 69 15.29 2.21 -3.56
C LYS A 69 16.10 0.92 -3.29
N ASN A 70 15.85 0.27 -2.16
CA ASN A 70 16.58 -0.93 -1.74
C ASN A 70 16.07 -2.23 -2.40
N VAL A 71 15.09 -2.09 -3.26
CA VAL A 71 14.60 -3.21 -4.07
C VAL A 71 15.30 -3.13 -5.42
N SER A 72 16.11 -4.12 -5.74
CA SER A 72 16.79 -4.18 -7.02
C SER A 72 15.77 -4.11 -8.16
N SER A 73 15.86 -3.07 -8.99
CA SER A 73 15.00 -2.91 -10.16
C SER A 73 15.04 -4.14 -11.08
N ALA A 74 16.17 -4.87 -11.09
CA ALA A 74 16.31 -6.12 -11.81
C ALA A 74 15.41 -7.26 -11.25
N LEU A 75 15.03 -7.20 -9.96
CA LEU A 75 14.13 -8.19 -9.35
C LEU A 75 12.66 -7.91 -9.63
N LEU A 76 12.31 -6.66 -9.95
CA LEU A 76 10.93 -6.19 -10.14
C LEU A 76 10.63 -5.80 -11.60
N GLY A 77 11.42 -6.27 -12.55
CA GLY A 77 11.19 -5.95 -13.97
C GLY A 77 11.42 -4.48 -14.34
N GLY A 78 12.20 -3.72 -13.53
CA GLY A 78 12.54 -2.32 -13.78
C GLY A 78 11.58 -1.31 -13.16
N GLU A 79 10.43 -1.72 -12.65
CA GLU A 79 9.49 -0.85 -11.92
C GLU A 79 9.81 -0.87 -10.42
N GLY A 80 10.03 0.30 -9.83
CA GLY A 80 10.23 0.43 -8.37
C GLY A 80 8.92 0.19 -7.61
N ILE A 81 9.02 -0.17 -6.33
CA ILE A 81 7.85 -0.22 -5.45
C ILE A 81 7.54 1.18 -4.96
N PHE A 82 6.39 1.71 -5.36
CA PHE A 82 5.86 2.99 -4.86
C PHE A 82 4.90 2.75 -3.70
N GLN A 83 5.16 3.44 -2.61
CA GLN A 83 4.34 3.43 -1.39
C GLN A 83 4.06 4.87 -0.95
N MET A 84 3.21 5.05 0.06
CA MET A 84 2.93 6.36 0.64
C MET A 84 3.47 6.39 2.07
N GLU A 85 4.27 7.41 2.37
CA GLU A 85 4.67 7.76 3.72
C GLU A 85 3.66 8.76 4.28
N LEU A 86 3.14 8.48 5.49
CA LEU A 86 2.25 9.33 6.25
C LEU A 86 2.96 9.69 7.55
N LYS A 87 3.13 10.98 7.81
CA LYS A 87 3.94 11.48 8.94
C LYS A 87 3.27 12.61 9.67
N GLY A 88 3.21 12.52 10.98
CA GLY A 88 2.71 13.60 11.83
C GLY A 88 1.67 13.15 12.84
N THR A 89 0.74 14.07 13.17
CA THR A 89 -0.30 13.88 14.19
C THR A 89 -1.66 14.18 13.60
N GLY A 90 -2.62 13.29 13.79
CA GLY A 90 -4.00 13.46 13.37
C GLY A 90 -4.64 12.16 12.91
N LEU A 91 -5.94 12.25 12.57
CA LEU A 91 -6.66 11.12 12.02
C LEU A 91 -6.28 10.87 10.55
N VAL A 92 -6.07 9.60 10.24
CA VAL A 92 -5.84 9.09 8.89
C VAL A 92 -6.88 8.03 8.59
N VAL A 93 -7.45 8.09 7.41
CA VAL A 93 -8.35 7.04 6.89
C VAL A 93 -7.65 6.37 5.72
N LEU A 94 -7.52 5.06 5.82
CA LEU A 94 -6.99 4.21 4.77
C LEU A 94 -8.11 3.34 4.19
N GLU A 95 -8.07 3.12 2.89
CA GLU A 95 -8.88 2.11 2.23
C GLU A 95 -8.13 0.77 2.18
N CYS A 96 -8.78 -0.29 2.62
CA CYS A 96 -8.24 -1.64 2.54
C CYS A 96 -9.22 -2.58 1.84
N ARG A 97 -8.72 -3.53 1.06
CA ARG A 97 -9.56 -4.55 0.42
C ARG A 97 -10.15 -5.52 1.41
N VAL A 98 -9.43 -5.77 2.52
CA VAL A 98 -9.85 -6.68 3.58
C VAL A 98 -10.39 -5.90 4.78
N PRO A 99 -11.34 -6.45 5.53
CA PRO A 99 -11.80 -5.85 6.78
C PRO A 99 -10.68 -5.86 7.84
N SER A 100 -10.76 -4.95 8.80
CA SER A 100 -9.77 -4.86 9.89
C SER A 100 -9.63 -6.16 10.70
N SER A 101 -10.69 -6.96 10.77
CA SER A 101 -10.69 -8.25 11.46
C SER A 101 -9.83 -9.34 10.78
N GLU A 102 -9.44 -9.12 9.54
CA GLU A 102 -8.58 -10.03 8.76
C GLU A 102 -7.15 -9.48 8.60
N ILE A 103 -6.80 -8.46 9.38
CA ILE A 103 -5.45 -7.89 9.39
C ILE A 103 -4.73 -8.37 10.65
N ASP A 104 -3.61 -9.04 10.44
CA ASP A 104 -2.69 -9.44 11.49
C ASP A 104 -1.63 -8.36 11.71
N VAL A 105 -1.48 -7.89 12.95
CA VAL A 105 -0.44 -6.93 13.33
C VAL A 105 0.73 -7.67 13.97
N VAL A 106 1.89 -7.64 13.31
CA VAL A 106 3.13 -8.27 13.78
C VAL A 106 4.02 -7.20 14.35
N GLU A 107 4.35 -7.29 15.65
CA GLU A 107 5.33 -6.44 16.32
C GLU A 107 6.73 -7.03 16.16
N LEU A 108 7.69 -6.22 15.73
CA LEU A 108 9.10 -6.58 15.61
C LEU A 108 9.93 -5.79 16.64
N LYS A 109 10.80 -6.48 17.37
CA LYS A 109 11.70 -5.92 18.39
C LYS A 109 13.15 -6.24 18.04
N ASN A 110 13.71 -5.50 17.07
CA ASN A 110 15.01 -5.78 16.46
C ASN A 110 15.04 -7.17 15.81
N GLU A 111 13.96 -7.49 15.10
CA GLU A 111 13.72 -8.80 14.50
C GLU A 111 13.55 -8.66 12.99
N THR A 112 13.51 -9.81 12.32
CA THR A 112 13.28 -9.90 10.87
C THR A 112 12.07 -10.76 10.57
N LEU A 113 11.12 -10.19 9.85
CA LEU A 113 9.96 -10.87 9.29
C LEU A 113 10.17 -11.08 7.79
N LYS A 114 9.98 -12.31 7.32
CA LYS A 114 9.96 -12.64 5.90
C LYS A 114 8.56 -13.01 5.47
N VAL A 115 8.07 -12.36 4.41
CA VAL A 115 6.72 -12.52 3.86
C VAL A 115 6.83 -12.99 2.41
N ASP A 116 6.37 -14.20 2.16
CA ASP A 116 6.29 -14.76 0.81
C ASP A 116 4.97 -14.33 0.17
N GLY A 117 5.05 -13.29 -0.66
CA GLY A 117 3.91 -12.65 -1.32
C GLY A 117 3.69 -11.19 -0.92
N ASN A 118 2.72 -10.53 -1.57
CA ASN A 118 2.42 -9.11 -1.43
C ASN A 118 1.16 -8.88 -0.60
N PHE A 119 1.20 -9.21 0.68
CA PHE A 119 0.08 -9.01 1.60
C PHE A 119 0.44 -8.24 2.87
N ALA A 120 1.65 -7.70 2.97
CA ALA A 120 2.00 -6.71 3.99
C ALA A 120 1.57 -5.32 3.49
N VAL A 121 0.60 -4.72 4.14
CA VAL A 121 -0.12 -3.53 3.66
C VAL A 121 0.31 -2.24 4.35
N LEU A 122 0.89 -2.32 5.54
CA LEU A 122 1.36 -1.19 6.32
C LEU A 122 2.57 -1.59 7.16
N ARG A 123 3.49 -0.65 7.37
CA ARG A 123 4.53 -0.75 8.40
C ARG A 123 4.71 0.57 9.12
N SER A 124 5.11 0.51 10.39
CA SER A 124 5.41 1.68 11.22
C SER A 124 6.72 1.50 11.98
N GLY A 125 7.25 2.59 12.51
CA GLY A 125 8.48 2.59 13.27
C GLY A 125 9.73 2.48 12.39
N ASN A 126 10.84 2.01 12.97
CA ASN A 126 12.11 1.88 12.26
C ASN A 126 12.22 0.49 11.60
N ILE A 127 11.42 0.27 10.58
CA ILE A 127 11.40 -0.97 9.79
C ILE A 127 12.04 -0.71 8.41
N GLN A 128 13.15 -1.39 8.14
CA GLN A 128 13.76 -1.46 6.82
C GLN A 128 13.04 -2.51 5.97
N PHE A 129 12.83 -2.18 4.70
CA PHE A 129 12.21 -3.07 3.73
C PHE A 129 13.19 -3.41 2.62
N THR A 130 13.33 -4.71 2.33
CA THR A 130 14.11 -5.22 1.19
C THR A 130 13.37 -6.39 0.54
N VAL A 131 13.80 -6.78 -0.66
CA VAL A 131 13.28 -7.97 -1.34
C VAL A 131 14.43 -8.93 -1.62
N GLU A 132 14.26 -10.19 -1.25
CA GLU A 132 15.21 -11.27 -1.47
C GLU A 132 14.66 -12.29 -2.45
N ARG A 133 15.54 -13.04 -3.10
CA ARG A 133 15.13 -14.24 -3.84
C ARG A 133 14.99 -15.42 -2.88
N SER A 134 13.90 -16.17 -3.03
CA SER A 134 13.75 -17.45 -2.32
C SER A 134 14.80 -18.45 -2.82
N ALA A 135 15.49 -19.12 -1.90
CA ALA A 135 16.49 -20.14 -2.22
C ALA A 135 15.92 -21.34 -3.02
N LYS A 136 14.61 -21.51 -3.03
CA LYS A 136 13.91 -22.59 -3.75
C LYS A 136 13.76 -22.37 -5.25
N THR A 137 14.10 -21.18 -5.77
CA THR A 137 13.76 -20.76 -7.13
C THR A 137 14.96 -20.65 -8.07
N LEU A 138 16.01 -21.44 -7.85
CA LEU A 138 17.20 -21.44 -8.71
C LEU A 138 16.98 -22.04 -10.11
N ILE A 139 15.81 -22.63 -10.39
CA ILE A 139 15.53 -23.26 -11.68
C ILE A 139 14.12 -22.83 -12.15
N GLY A 140 14.04 -21.84 -13.02
CA GLY A 140 12.93 -21.68 -13.95
C GLY A 140 11.93 -20.55 -13.80
N SER A 141 11.99 -19.62 -12.83
CA SER A 141 10.94 -18.60 -12.65
C SER A 141 11.42 -17.14 -12.65
N ALA A 142 12.36 -16.81 -13.52
CA ALA A 142 12.86 -15.41 -13.63
C ALA A 142 11.85 -14.43 -14.28
N VAL A 143 10.67 -14.89 -14.73
CA VAL A 143 9.75 -14.11 -15.56
C VAL A 143 8.42 -13.78 -14.86
N SER A 144 8.02 -14.51 -13.80
CA SER A 144 6.68 -14.40 -13.21
C SER A 144 6.61 -13.69 -11.85
N GLY A 145 7.74 -13.18 -11.31
CA GLY A 145 7.78 -12.62 -9.95
C GLY A 145 7.61 -13.65 -8.83
N GLU A 146 7.47 -14.92 -9.18
CA GLU A 146 7.45 -16.03 -8.23
C GLU A 146 8.83 -16.24 -7.63
N GLY A 147 8.88 -16.47 -6.31
CA GLY A 147 10.14 -16.69 -5.60
C GLY A 147 10.81 -15.42 -5.06
N LEU A 148 10.10 -14.31 -4.98
CA LEU A 148 10.52 -13.13 -4.25
C LEU A 148 9.92 -13.14 -2.85
N VAL A 149 10.75 -12.81 -1.86
CA VAL A 149 10.35 -12.72 -0.46
C VAL A 149 10.57 -11.29 0.02
N ASN A 150 9.52 -10.68 0.54
CA ASN A 150 9.57 -9.37 1.18
C ASN A 150 10.17 -9.53 2.58
N VAL A 151 11.18 -8.71 2.91
CA VAL A 151 11.90 -8.77 4.17
C VAL A 151 11.75 -7.45 4.91
N TYR A 152 11.25 -7.52 6.13
CA TYR A 152 11.04 -6.41 7.05
C TYR A 152 11.94 -6.61 8.26
N SER A 153 12.86 -5.68 8.52
CA SER A 153 13.83 -5.81 9.62
C SER A 153 13.89 -4.54 10.45
N GLY A 154 13.88 -4.69 11.76
CA GLY A 154 14.02 -3.58 12.70
C GLY A 154 13.07 -3.65 13.89
N THR A 155 12.63 -2.48 14.36
CA THR A 155 11.71 -2.33 15.49
C THR A 155 10.51 -1.49 15.05
N GLY A 156 9.31 -2.04 15.24
CA GLY A 156 8.06 -1.42 14.82
C GLY A 156 6.98 -2.46 14.57
N THR A 157 5.99 -2.13 13.73
CA THR A 157 4.92 -3.07 13.37
C THR A 157 4.82 -3.27 11.86
N VAL A 158 4.40 -4.46 11.46
CA VAL A 158 4.04 -4.80 10.09
C VAL A 158 2.62 -5.37 10.09
N TRP A 159 1.74 -4.79 9.28
CA TRP A 159 0.36 -5.22 9.17
C TRP A 159 0.20 -6.11 7.95
N LEU A 160 -0.29 -7.31 8.17
CA LEU A 160 -0.46 -8.35 7.16
C LEU A 160 -1.95 -8.54 6.86
N ALA A 161 -2.29 -8.65 5.59
CA ALA A 161 -3.64 -8.95 5.08
C ALA A 161 -3.61 -10.26 4.27
N PRO A 162 -3.53 -11.45 4.92
CA PRO A 162 -3.29 -12.72 4.22
C PRO A 162 -4.36 -13.08 3.19
N SER A 163 -5.60 -12.65 3.41
CA SER A 163 -6.75 -12.90 2.53
C SER A 163 -6.87 -11.94 1.34
N ILE A 164 -5.96 -10.94 1.20
CA ILE A 164 -6.08 -9.87 0.19
C ILE A 164 -6.24 -10.38 -1.24
N LYS A 165 -5.54 -11.47 -1.59
CA LYS A 165 -5.65 -12.09 -2.92
C LYS A 165 -7.05 -12.64 -3.23
N ILE A 166 -7.79 -13.10 -2.22
CA ILE A 166 -9.17 -13.58 -2.38
C ILE A 166 -10.05 -12.42 -2.82
N TYR A 167 -9.94 -11.27 -2.13
CA TYR A 167 -10.70 -10.05 -2.46
C TYR A 167 -10.31 -9.50 -3.84
N GLU A 168 -9.02 -9.51 -4.20
CA GLU A 168 -8.56 -9.11 -5.53
C GLU A 168 -9.16 -9.97 -6.65
N ASN A 169 -9.24 -11.26 -6.44
CA ASN A 169 -9.84 -12.18 -7.41
C ASN A 169 -11.34 -11.96 -7.54
N LEU A 170 -12.04 -11.66 -6.44
CA LEU A 170 -13.47 -11.32 -6.47
C LEU A 170 -13.72 -10.01 -7.24
N ASP A 171 -12.93 -8.97 -6.98
CA ASP A 171 -12.99 -7.70 -7.71
C ASP A 171 -12.79 -7.90 -9.22
N ASN A 172 -11.78 -8.68 -9.60
CA ASN A 172 -11.47 -8.94 -11.00
C ASN A 172 -12.56 -9.80 -11.69
N GLY A 173 -13.10 -10.78 -10.98
CA GLY A 173 -14.23 -11.59 -11.45
C GLY A 173 -15.47 -10.75 -11.71
N SER A 174 -15.81 -9.85 -10.81
CA SER A 174 -16.96 -8.93 -10.96
C SER A 174 -16.80 -7.98 -12.14
N ARG A 175 -15.59 -7.46 -12.37
CA ARG A 175 -15.29 -6.57 -13.53
C ARG A 175 -15.43 -7.31 -14.86
N ASN A 176 -14.98 -8.57 -14.93
CA ASN A 176 -15.10 -9.38 -16.14
C ASN A 176 -16.56 -9.65 -16.49
N LEU A 177 -17.42 -9.94 -15.49
CA LEU A 177 -18.86 -10.14 -15.70
C LEU A 177 -19.55 -8.84 -16.17
N ALA A 178 -19.20 -7.70 -15.61
CA ALA A 178 -19.75 -6.41 -16.03
C ALA A 178 -19.40 -6.07 -17.49
N ASN A 179 -18.17 -6.36 -17.92
CA ASN A 179 -17.72 -6.14 -19.30
C ASN A 179 -18.43 -7.07 -20.31
N ILE A 180 -18.80 -8.28 -19.93
CA ILE A 180 -19.56 -9.19 -20.80
C ILE A 180 -20.98 -8.64 -21.03
N ASN A 181 -21.62 -8.13 -19.98
CA ASN A 181 -23.00 -7.61 -20.06
C ASN A 181 -23.12 -6.27 -20.81
N MET A 182 -22.04 -5.53 -21.00
CA MET A 182 -22.05 -4.27 -21.78
C MET A 182 -21.83 -4.48 -23.29
N ASN A 183 -21.46 -5.69 -23.70
CA ASN A 183 -21.19 -6.03 -25.10
C ASN A 183 -22.29 -6.92 -25.72
N THR A 184 -23.39 -7.13 -25.02
CA THR A 184 -24.63 -7.79 -25.50
C THR A 184 -25.76 -6.80 -25.58
#